data_73a4bb0f58fec5a8ba40a684f181f477
#
_entry.id   73a4bb0f58fec5a8ba40a684f181f477
#
_cell.length_a   1.000
_cell.length_b   1.000
_cell.length_c   1.000
_cell.angle_alpha   90.00
_cell.angle_beta   90.00
_cell.angle_gamma   90.00
#
_symmetry.space_group_name_H-M   'P 1'
#
loop_
_entity.id
_entity.type
_entity.pdbx_description
1 polymer ?
#
loop_
_entity_poly.entity_id
_entity_poly.type
_entity_poly.pdbx_seq_one_letter_code
_entity_poly.pdbx_strand_id
1 'polypeptide(L)'
;MNKFQEISYNFAFSMMGKVTYSIFLAFCLFTVKMGCAQQESQDFIVPEDSMQNLDDIVSQKSTAIIEYAKNFLGVPYVWGGMSPSGFDCSGFINYVFKGFGFNLTRTSYGLAELGKTVRLSELQPGDLMFFKGRNMSVNRVGHVALVVDTTDGVIQFIHAARTGIRIDTFNNSSYYVPRYIKSKRMDYIGY
;
A
#
# COMPACT_ATOMS: atom_id res chain seq x y z
N MET A 1 19.15 4.44 45.11
CA MET A 1 20.60 4.39 44.80
C MET A 1 21.33 4.36 46.13
N ASN A 2 22.09 3.29 46.37
CA ASN A 2 22.65 2.95 47.68
C ASN A 2 24.00 3.63 47.92
N LYS A 3 24.12 4.20 49.10
CA LYS A 3 25.31 4.94 49.65
C LYS A 3 26.64 4.14 49.68
N PHE A 4 26.69 2.96 49.18
CA PHE A 4 27.88 2.09 49.20
C PHE A 4 28.73 2.12 47.93
N GLN A 5 28.33 2.80 46.86
CA GLN A 5 29.11 2.88 45.63
C GLN A 5 30.01 4.11 45.50
N GLU A 6 29.84 5.12 46.34
CA GLU A 6 30.69 6.33 46.30
C GLU A 6 32.01 6.22 47.06
N ILE A 7 32.20 5.20 47.89
CA ILE A 7 33.42 5.05 48.71
C ILE A 7 34.55 4.31 47.97
N SER A 8 34.24 3.57 46.93
CA SER A 8 35.24 2.77 46.20
C SER A 8 36.04 3.54 45.13
N TYR A 9 35.60 4.73 44.71
CA TYR A 9 36.28 5.50 43.66
C TYR A 9 37.37 6.45 44.18
N ASN A 10 37.36 6.81 45.45
CA ASN A 10 38.29 7.80 45.99
C ASN A 10 39.57 7.22 46.59
N PHE A 11 39.71 5.88 46.67
CA PHE A 11 40.93 5.27 47.27
C PHE A 11 41.95 4.80 46.23
N ALA A 12 41.61 4.76 44.94
CA ALA A 12 42.53 4.30 43.88
C ALA A 12 43.37 5.42 43.23
N PHE A 13 43.13 6.69 43.59
CA PHE A 13 43.80 7.82 42.91
C PHE A 13 45.00 8.40 43.68
N SER A 14 45.35 7.85 44.85
CA SER A 14 46.39 8.46 45.73
C SER A 14 47.74 7.73 45.74
N MET A 15 47.96 6.67 44.99
CA MET A 15 49.24 5.91 45.05
C MET A 15 49.89 5.57 43.74
N MET A 16 49.81 6.41 42.70
CA MET A 16 50.71 6.23 41.52
C MET A 16 51.39 7.53 41.19
N GLY A 17 52.45 7.79 41.97
CA GLY A 17 53.38 8.89 41.74
C GLY A 17 54.36 8.65 40.59
N LYS A 18 54.39 9.64 39.72
CA LYS A 18 55.63 10.24 39.15
C LYS A 18 56.64 9.39 38.34
N VAL A 19 56.37 8.28 37.70
CA VAL A 19 57.43 7.62 36.87
C VAL A 19 57.05 7.20 35.45
N THR A 20 55.86 7.49 34.92
CA THR A 20 55.51 6.98 33.59
C THR A 20 54.97 8.02 32.60
N TYR A 21 55.31 9.31 32.79
CA TYR A 21 54.79 10.34 31.84
C TYR A 21 55.54 10.42 30.51
N SER A 22 56.73 9.82 30.41
CA SER A 22 57.56 9.93 29.18
C SER A 22 57.36 8.81 28.17
N ILE A 23 56.74 7.69 28.57
CA ILE A 23 56.54 6.53 27.65
C ILE A 23 55.12 6.57 27.03
N PHE A 24 54.17 7.25 27.68
CA PHE A 24 52.78 7.36 27.21
C PHE A 24 52.60 8.35 26.05
N LEU A 25 53.47 9.37 25.92
CA LEU A 25 53.39 10.35 24.83
C LEU A 25 53.88 9.78 23.46
N ALA A 26 54.75 8.80 23.46
CA ALA A 26 55.22 8.17 22.23
C ALA A 26 54.25 7.12 21.68
N PHE A 27 53.39 6.54 22.53
CA PHE A 27 52.42 5.50 22.10
C PHE A 27 51.08 6.09 21.61
N CYS A 28 50.72 7.30 22.05
CA CYS A 28 49.53 7.98 21.56
C CYS A 28 49.61 8.59 20.15
N LEU A 29 50.84 8.79 19.64
CA LEU A 29 51.04 9.35 18.29
C LEU A 29 51.06 8.28 17.18
N PHE A 30 51.06 6.98 17.55
CA PHE A 30 51.11 5.90 16.55
C PHE A 30 49.77 5.19 16.34
N THR A 31 48.74 5.45 17.15
CA THR A 31 47.46 4.81 17.07
C THR A 31 46.38 5.65 16.38
N VAL A 32 46.66 6.86 15.89
CA VAL A 32 45.70 7.77 15.21
C VAL A 32 45.66 7.52 13.70
N LYS A 33 46.30 6.48 13.18
CA LYS A 33 46.21 6.10 11.76
C LYS A 33 45.55 4.74 11.52
N MET A 34 44.74 4.22 12.43
CA MET A 34 43.78 3.16 12.05
C MET A 34 42.46 3.83 11.70
N GLY A 35 42.26 3.91 10.38
CA GLY A 35 41.13 4.56 9.78
C GLY A 35 39.82 4.17 10.43
N CYS A 36 39.10 5.17 10.91
CA CYS A 36 37.65 5.12 10.97
C CYS A 36 37.21 4.96 9.52
N ALA A 37 36.97 3.72 9.08
CA ALA A 37 36.15 3.47 7.91
C ALA A 37 34.77 3.99 8.28
N GLN A 38 34.52 5.24 7.94
CA GLN A 38 33.16 5.73 7.80
C GLN A 38 32.51 4.80 6.77
N GLN A 39 31.68 3.90 7.25
CA GLN A 39 30.73 3.20 6.42
C GLN A 39 29.75 4.29 5.98
N GLU A 40 30.09 4.97 4.86
CA GLU A 40 29.11 5.74 4.12
C GLU A 40 27.95 4.79 3.84
N SER A 41 26.84 5.01 4.52
CA SER A 41 25.58 4.49 4.07
C SER A 41 25.42 5.06 2.65
N GLN A 42 25.68 4.25 1.65
CA GLN A 42 25.24 4.54 0.29
C GLN A 42 23.71 4.57 0.35
N ASP A 43 23.18 5.75 0.60
CA ASP A 43 21.79 6.01 0.30
C ASP A 43 21.62 5.66 -1.18
N PHE A 44 20.92 4.57 -1.44
CA PHE A 44 20.58 4.12 -2.77
C PHE A 44 19.61 5.14 -3.35
N ILE A 45 20.17 6.19 -3.94
CA ILE A 45 19.40 7.22 -4.66
C ILE A 45 18.89 6.53 -5.93
N VAL A 46 17.61 6.08 -5.88
CA VAL A 46 16.90 5.67 -7.08
C VAL A 46 16.79 6.91 -7.97
N PRO A 47 17.25 6.90 -9.22
CA PRO A 47 17.14 8.06 -10.11
C PRO A 47 15.67 8.49 -10.23
N GLU A 48 15.40 9.78 -10.12
CA GLU A 48 14.05 10.37 -10.17
C GLU A 48 13.32 9.98 -11.48
N ASP A 49 14.05 9.87 -12.58
CA ASP A 49 13.58 9.40 -13.89
C ASP A 49 13.04 7.95 -13.86
N SER A 50 13.60 7.06 -13.03
CA SER A 50 13.10 5.69 -12.91
C SER A 50 11.81 5.59 -12.09
N MET A 51 11.58 6.48 -11.13
CA MET A 51 10.32 6.58 -10.38
C MET A 51 9.19 7.10 -11.27
N GLN A 52 9.44 8.13 -12.06
CA GLN A 52 8.48 8.71 -12.99
C GLN A 52 8.03 7.68 -14.04
N ASN A 53 8.95 6.87 -14.55
CA ASN A 53 8.63 5.78 -15.49
C ASN A 53 7.73 4.71 -14.87
N LEU A 54 7.89 4.38 -13.58
CA LEU A 54 7.04 3.41 -12.89
C LEU A 54 5.60 3.92 -12.69
N ASP A 55 5.44 5.19 -12.31
CA ASP A 55 4.13 5.82 -12.16
C ASP A 55 3.37 5.89 -13.49
N ASP A 56 4.06 6.19 -14.59
CA ASP A 56 3.50 6.19 -15.93
C ASP A 56 3.03 4.78 -16.35
N ILE A 57 3.82 3.73 -16.07
CA ILE A 57 3.45 2.34 -16.35
C ILE A 57 2.20 1.93 -15.55
N VAL A 58 2.14 2.28 -14.27
CA VAL A 58 0.98 2.01 -13.41
C VAL A 58 -0.26 2.72 -13.93
N SER A 59 -0.14 3.99 -14.30
CA SER A 59 -1.22 4.81 -14.85
C SER A 59 -1.75 4.24 -16.16
N GLN A 60 -0.86 3.89 -17.09
CA GLN A 60 -1.24 3.28 -18.37
C GLN A 60 -1.95 1.94 -18.17
N LYS A 61 -1.44 1.08 -17.27
CA LYS A 61 -2.05 -0.23 -17.02
C LYS A 61 -3.43 -0.09 -16.35
N SER A 62 -3.59 0.81 -15.39
CA SER A 62 -4.88 1.08 -14.75
C SER A 62 -5.89 1.63 -15.76
N THR A 63 -5.48 2.56 -16.62
CA THR A 63 -6.32 3.10 -17.71
C THR A 63 -6.79 2.00 -18.67
N ALA A 64 -5.88 1.14 -19.11
CA ALA A 64 -6.22 0.04 -19.99
C ALA A 64 -7.23 -0.94 -19.35
N ILE A 65 -7.08 -1.25 -18.06
CA ILE A 65 -8.02 -2.08 -17.29
C ILE A 65 -9.40 -1.43 -17.22
N ILE A 66 -9.46 -0.12 -16.96
CA ILE A 66 -10.71 0.64 -16.88
C ILE A 66 -11.43 0.64 -18.24
N GLU A 67 -10.71 0.95 -19.32
CA GLU A 67 -11.31 0.94 -20.66
C GLU A 67 -11.81 -0.45 -21.05
N TYR A 68 -11.05 -1.50 -20.72
CA TYR A 68 -11.51 -2.87 -20.91
C TYR A 68 -12.77 -3.18 -20.09
N ALA A 69 -12.83 -2.72 -18.83
CA ALA A 69 -14.00 -2.90 -17.97
C ALA A 69 -15.26 -2.24 -18.56
N LYS A 70 -15.13 -1.06 -19.16
CA LYS A 70 -16.25 -0.33 -19.80
C LYS A 70 -16.88 -1.07 -20.95
N ASN A 71 -16.18 -2.00 -21.64
CA ASN A 71 -16.74 -2.82 -22.71
C ASN A 71 -17.87 -3.75 -22.23
N PHE A 72 -17.99 -3.97 -20.93
CA PHE A 72 -19.01 -4.84 -20.34
C PHE A 72 -20.22 -4.07 -19.77
N LEU A 73 -20.32 -2.77 -20.01
CA LEU A 73 -21.48 -1.98 -19.59
C LEU A 73 -22.78 -2.61 -20.11
N GLY A 74 -23.76 -2.75 -19.23
CA GLY A 74 -25.07 -3.37 -19.52
C GLY A 74 -25.10 -4.90 -19.42
N VAL A 75 -23.95 -5.59 -19.29
CA VAL A 75 -23.95 -7.05 -19.09
C VAL A 75 -24.71 -7.37 -17.80
N PRO A 76 -25.65 -8.36 -17.82
CA PRO A 76 -26.53 -8.63 -16.70
C PRO A 76 -25.79 -9.15 -15.47
N TYR A 77 -26.38 -8.89 -14.30
CA TYR A 77 -25.92 -9.48 -13.05
C TYR A 77 -26.37 -10.94 -12.94
N VAL A 78 -25.41 -11.84 -12.73
CA VAL A 78 -25.66 -13.25 -12.45
C VAL A 78 -24.89 -13.65 -11.20
N TRP A 79 -25.59 -14.15 -10.17
CA TRP A 79 -24.93 -14.64 -8.96
C TRP A 79 -23.93 -15.77 -9.28
N GLY A 80 -22.67 -15.61 -8.87
CA GLY A 80 -21.62 -16.56 -9.21
C GLY A 80 -21.07 -16.41 -10.63
N GLY A 81 -21.61 -15.48 -11.43
CA GLY A 81 -21.19 -15.25 -12.82
C GLY A 81 -19.76 -14.70 -12.93
N MET A 82 -19.04 -15.19 -13.94
CA MET A 82 -17.63 -14.87 -14.22
C MET A 82 -17.35 -14.71 -15.72
N SER A 83 -18.36 -14.45 -16.54
CA SER A 83 -18.21 -14.38 -17.99
C SER A 83 -19.09 -13.27 -18.58
N PRO A 84 -18.87 -12.88 -19.85
CA PRO A 84 -19.71 -11.91 -20.55
C PRO A 84 -21.20 -12.28 -20.65
N SER A 85 -21.58 -13.52 -20.35
CA SER A 85 -23.00 -13.93 -20.25
C SER A 85 -23.66 -13.41 -18.97
N GLY A 86 -22.86 -12.99 -17.98
CA GLY A 86 -23.31 -12.41 -16.73
C GLY A 86 -22.22 -12.45 -15.65
N PHE A 87 -22.19 -11.43 -14.83
CA PHE A 87 -21.21 -11.28 -13.77
C PHE A 87 -21.84 -11.06 -12.40
N ASP A 88 -21.22 -11.59 -11.34
CA ASP A 88 -21.35 -10.98 -10.02
C ASP A 88 -20.24 -9.94 -9.79
N CYS A 89 -20.24 -9.26 -8.63
CA CYS A 89 -19.34 -8.15 -8.37
C CYS A 89 -17.86 -8.56 -8.42
N SER A 90 -17.47 -9.63 -7.74
CA SER A 90 -16.09 -10.11 -7.73
C SER A 90 -15.72 -10.90 -8.98
N GLY A 91 -16.69 -11.56 -9.61
CA GLY A 91 -16.51 -12.23 -10.91
C GLY A 91 -16.17 -11.24 -12.02
N PHE A 92 -16.83 -10.08 -12.04
CA PHE A 92 -16.51 -8.99 -12.95
C PHE A 92 -15.08 -8.49 -12.77
N ILE A 93 -14.69 -8.15 -11.53
CA ILE A 93 -13.31 -7.71 -11.23
C ILE A 93 -12.30 -8.77 -11.64
N ASN A 94 -12.53 -10.04 -11.27
CA ASN A 94 -11.65 -11.15 -11.65
C ASN A 94 -11.50 -11.28 -13.17
N TYR A 95 -12.60 -11.21 -13.91
CA TYR A 95 -12.59 -11.34 -15.35
C TYR A 95 -11.77 -10.22 -16.02
N VAL A 96 -12.02 -8.97 -15.62
CA VAL A 96 -11.34 -7.80 -16.13
C VAL A 96 -9.83 -7.88 -15.85
N PHE A 97 -9.45 -8.11 -14.61
CA PHE A 97 -8.04 -8.17 -14.20
C PHE A 97 -7.30 -9.38 -14.80
N LYS A 98 -7.98 -10.50 -15.00
CA LYS A 98 -7.40 -11.69 -15.65
C LYS A 98 -6.95 -11.40 -17.09
N GLY A 99 -7.65 -10.53 -17.81
CA GLY A 99 -7.26 -10.08 -19.14
C GLY A 99 -5.89 -9.36 -19.17
N PHE A 100 -5.40 -8.91 -18.03
CA PHE A 100 -4.11 -8.22 -17.86
C PHE A 100 -3.10 -9.05 -17.06
N GLY A 101 -3.32 -10.35 -16.91
CA GLY A 101 -2.40 -11.28 -16.27
C GLY A 101 -2.56 -11.42 -14.74
N PHE A 102 -3.53 -10.73 -14.12
CA PHE A 102 -3.75 -10.84 -12.67
C PHE A 102 -4.55 -12.10 -12.33
N ASN A 103 -4.07 -12.87 -11.37
CA ASN A 103 -4.78 -14.04 -10.86
C ASN A 103 -5.32 -13.74 -9.45
N LEU A 104 -6.51 -13.16 -9.39
CA LEU A 104 -7.12 -12.66 -8.17
C LEU A 104 -8.00 -13.72 -7.48
N THR A 105 -8.21 -13.56 -6.18
CA THR A 105 -9.15 -14.40 -5.41
C THR A 105 -10.60 -14.17 -5.83
N ARG A 106 -11.40 -15.25 -5.83
CA ARG A 106 -12.78 -15.24 -6.36
C ARG A 106 -13.76 -14.35 -5.59
N THR A 107 -13.55 -14.12 -4.32
CA THR A 107 -14.54 -13.49 -3.44
C THR A 107 -14.23 -12.03 -3.16
N SER A 108 -15.28 -11.19 -3.02
CA SER A 108 -15.10 -9.76 -2.71
C SER A 108 -14.37 -9.53 -1.38
N TYR A 109 -14.58 -10.35 -0.36
CA TYR A 109 -13.85 -10.25 0.90
C TYR A 109 -12.38 -10.70 0.76
N GLY A 110 -12.09 -11.68 -0.07
CA GLY A 110 -10.71 -12.07 -0.38
C GLY A 110 -9.97 -10.99 -1.19
N LEU A 111 -10.63 -10.37 -2.17
CA LEU A 111 -10.09 -9.21 -2.89
C LEU A 111 -9.74 -8.06 -1.94
N ALA A 112 -10.54 -7.86 -0.90
CA ALA A 112 -10.33 -6.82 0.09
C ALA A 112 -9.10 -7.02 1.00
N GLU A 113 -8.45 -8.16 0.93
CA GLU A 113 -7.19 -8.44 1.63
C GLU A 113 -5.95 -8.24 0.74
N LEU A 114 -6.15 -8.04 -0.58
CA LEU A 114 -5.07 -7.81 -1.53
C LEU A 114 -4.68 -6.31 -1.57
N GLY A 115 -3.45 -6.04 -2.00
CA GLY A 115 -2.95 -4.70 -2.25
C GLY A 115 -2.85 -3.81 -1.01
N LYS A 116 -2.48 -2.55 -1.24
CA LYS A 116 -2.31 -1.52 -0.20
C LYS A 116 -3.64 -0.84 0.14
N THR A 117 -3.94 -0.67 1.43
CA THR A 117 -5.09 0.14 1.85
C THR A 117 -4.86 1.62 1.51
N VAL A 118 -5.84 2.27 0.88
CA VAL A 118 -5.83 3.70 0.57
C VAL A 118 -7.02 4.40 1.23
N ARG A 119 -6.80 5.66 1.62
CA ARG A 119 -7.85 6.50 2.17
C ARG A 119 -8.79 6.96 1.06
N LEU A 120 -10.03 7.28 1.42
CA LEU A 120 -11.04 7.75 0.47
C LEU A 120 -10.57 9.03 -0.29
N SER A 121 -9.84 9.91 0.40
CA SER A 121 -9.26 11.13 -0.18
C SER A 121 -8.05 10.91 -1.10
N GLU A 122 -7.52 9.68 -1.13
CA GLU A 122 -6.33 9.31 -1.93
C GLU A 122 -6.70 8.37 -3.08
N LEU A 123 -8.00 8.16 -3.30
CA LEU A 123 -8.47 7.30 -4.38
C LEU A 123 -8.01 7.80 -5.75
N GLN A 124 -7.62 6.85 -6.57
CA GLN A 124 -7.22 7.06 -7.96
C GLN A 124 -7.94 6.06 -8.88
N PRO A 125 -8.11 6.38 -10.16
CA PRO A 125 -8.58 5.41 -11.14
C PRO A 125 -7.75 4.13 -11.09
N GLY A 126 -8.43 2.98 -11.07
CA GLY A 126 -7.79 1.66 -10.88
C GLY A 126 -7.90 1.10 -9.45
N ASP A 127 -8.16 1.92 -8.43
CA ASP A 127 -8.37 1.44 -7.07
C ASP A 127 -9.67 0.62 -6.95
N LEU A 128 -9.70 -0.32 -6.01
CA LEU A 128 -10.89 -1.10 -5.69
C LEU A 128 -11.58 -0.53 -4.45
N MET A 129 -12.88 -0.30 -4.52
CA MET A 129 -13.74 0.08 -3.40
C MET A 129 -14.53 -1.12 -2.91
N PHE A 130 -14.65 -1.25 -1.59
CA PHE A 130 -15.33 -2.36 -0.94
C PHE A 130 -16.48 -1.85 -0.07
N PHE A 131 -17.62 -2.53 -0.19
CA PHE A 131 -18.84 -2.14 0.47
C PHE A 131 -19.46 -3.31 1.24
N LYS A 132 -20.31 -2.99 2.22
CA LYS A 132 -21.19 -3.96 2.87
C LYS A 132 -22.08 -4.64 1.83
N GLY A 133 -22.40 -5.88 2.08
CA GLY A 133 -23.39 -6.61 1.30
C GLY A 133 -24.83 -6.16 1.57
N ARG A 134 -25.79 -7.01 1.21
CA ARG A 134 -27.23 -6.72 1.38
C ARG A 134 -27.59 -6.43 2.83
N ASN A 135 -27.06 -7.18 3.77
CA ASN A 135 -27.33 -6.98 5.21
C ASN A 135 -26.42 -5.89 5.77
N MET A 136 -27.02 -4.72 6.08
CA MET A 136 -26.32 -3.55 6.61
C MET A 136 -25.86 -3.71 8.06
N SER A 137 -26.51 -4.58 8.84
CA SER A 137 -26.14 -4.85 10.23
C SER A 137 -24.82 -5.63 10.34
N VAL A 138 -24.39 -6.28 9.26
CA VAL A 138 -23.14 -7.02 9.21
C VAL A 138 -22.05 -6.13 8.64
N ASN A 139 -21.04 -5.80 9.46
CA ASN A 139 -19.89 -5.03 9.01
C ASN A 139 -18.86 -5.93 8.30
N ARG A 140 -19.24 -6.49 7.16
CA ARG A 140 -18.41 -7.37 6.35
C ARG A 140 -18.51 -6.99 4.88
N VAL A 141 -17.36 -7.09 4.18
CA VAL A 141 -17.32 -6.91 2.73
C VAL A 141 -18.23 -7.93 2.04
N GLY A 142 -19.13 -7.42 1.20
CA GLY A 142 -20.03 -8.22 0.38
C GLY A 142 -20.18 -7.68 -1.03
N HIS A 143 -19.48 -6.58 -1.38
CA HIS A 143 -19.48 -6.01 -2.72
C HIS A 143 -18.16 -5.31 -3.01
N VAL A 144 -17.79 -5.27 -4.31
CA VAL A 144 -16.57 -4.64 -4.81
C VAL A 144 -16.86 -3.87 -6.09
N ALA A 145 -16.16 -2.75 -6.28
CA ALA A 145 -16.22 -1.90 -7.46
C ALA A 145 -14.82 -1.43 -7.85
N LEU A 146 -14.63 -1.07 -9.12
CA LEU A 146 -13.40 -0.49 -9.66
C LEU A 146 -13.60 1.02 -9.86
N VAL A 147 -12.74 1.84 -9.28
CA VAL A 147 -12.74 3.31 -9.49
C VAL A 147 -12.35 3.60 -10.93
N VAL A 148 -13.14 4.40 -11.62
CA VAL A 148 -12.91 4.75 -13.03
C VAL A 148 -12.56 6.22 -13.23
N ASP A 149 -12.96 7.10 -12.29
CA ASP A 149 -12.67 8.52 -12.32
C ASP A 149 -12.72 9.15 -10.92
N THR A 150 -11.89 10.17 -10.70
CA THR A 150 -11.85 10.96 -9.46
C THR A 150 -11.73 12.46 -9.74
N THR A 151 -12.02 12.90 -10.96
CA THR A 151 -11.92 14.29 -11.39
C THR A 151 -12.81 15.20 -10.55
N ASP A 152 -12.31 16.37 -10.20
CA ASP A 152 -12.98 17.39 -9.37
C ASP A 152 -13.49 16.84 -8.01
N GLY A 153 -12.83 15.81 -7.49
CA GLY A 153 -13.22 15.13 -6.24
C GLY A 153 -14.49 14.28 -6.36
N VAL A 154 -15.02 14.08 -7.56
CA VAL A 154 -16.16 13.21 -7.83
C VAL A 154 -15.68 11.80 -8.10
N ILE A 155 -15.97 10.86 -7.20
CA ILE A 155 -15.57 9.47 -7.32
C ILE A 155 -16.63 8.71 -8.14
N GLN A 156 -16.23 8.21 -9.31
CA GLN A 156 -17.04 7.31 -10.13
C GLN A 156 -16.42 5.91 -10.12
N PHE A 157 -17.27 4.90 -10.10
CA PHE A 157 -16.82 3.51 -10.09
C PHE A 157 -17.71 2.62 -10.95
N ILE A 158 -17.10 1.62 -11.61
CA ILE A 158 -17.80 0.59 -12.37
C ILE A 158 -17.94 -0.68 -11.54
N HIS A 159 -19.10 -1.32 -11.58
CA HIS A 159 -19.38 -2.52 -10.82
C HIS A 159 -20.53 -3.34 -11.40
N ALA A 160 -20.69 -4.59 -10.95
CA ALA A 160 -21.85 -5.41 -11.26
C ALA A 160 -22.98 -5.07 -10.25
N ALA A 161 -23.84 -4.13 -10.61
CA ALA A 161 -25.09 -3.85 -9.91
C ALA A 161 -26.15 -4.91 -10.24
N ARG A 162 -27.23 -4.98 -9.45
CA ARG A 162 -28.34 -5.92 -9.75
C ARG A 162 -29.00 -5.69 -11.11
N THR A 163 -28.87 -4.50 -11.66
CA THR A 163 -29.37 -4.11 -12.98
C THR A 163 -28.38 -4.36 -14.11
N GLY A 164 -27.20 -4.92 -13.80
CA GLY A 164 -26.09 -5.15 -14.73
C GLY A 164 -24.87 -4.31 -14.42
N ILE A 165 -23.84 -4.44 -15.26
CA ILE A 165 -22.60 -3.65 -15.15
C ILE A 165 -22.93 -2.20 -15.47
N ARG A 166 -22.55 -1.28 -14.56
CA ARG A 166 -22.81 0.15 -14.70
C ARG A 166 -21.76 0.98 -13.96
N ILE A 167 -21.73 2.27 -14.28
CA ILE A 167 -20.95 3.27 -13.53
C ILE A 167 -21.93 4.02 -12.61
N ASP A 168 -21.54 4.14 -11.34
CA ASP A 168 -22.24 4.92 -10.34
C ASP A 168 -21.30 5.94 -9.71
N THR A 169 -21.89 6.98 -9.08
CA THR A 169 -21.16 8.00 -8.33
C THR A 169 -21.23 7.70 -6.84
N PHE A 170 -20.10 7.82 -6.16
CA PHE A 170 -20.02 7.59 -4.72
C PHE A 170 -20.51 8.80 -3.90
N ASN A 171 -20.05 10.00 -4.28
CA ASN A 171 -20.30 11.23 -3.52
C ASN A 171 -21.81 11.47 -3.30
N ASN A 172 -22.16 11.77 -2.05
CA ASN A 172 -23.55 12.04 -1.65
C ASN A 172 -24.55 10.89 -1.92
N SER A 173 -24.08 9.71 -2.28
CA SER A 173 -24.94 8.55 -2.47
C SER A 173 -25.50 8.05 -1.15
N SER A 174 -26.82 8.16 -0.95
CA SER A 174 -27.51 7.59 0.21
C SER A 174 -27.42 6.06 0.29
N TYR A 175 -27.05 5.42 -0.82
CA TYR A 175 -26.86 3.97 -0.88
C TYR A 175 -25.42 3.54 -0.62
N TYR A 176 -24.42 4.14 -1.30
CA TYR A 176 -23.02 3.67 -1.24
C TYR A 176 -22.26 4.22 -0.05
N VAL A 177 -22.46 5.49 0.33
CA VAL A 177 -21.73 6.11 1.44
C VAL A 177 -21.88 5.33 2.75
N PRO A 178 -23.09 4.97 3.23
CA PRO A 178 -23.23 4.20 4.48
C PRO A 178 -22.78 2.75 4.36
N ARG A 179 -22.52 2.25 3.16
CA ARG A 179 -22.04 0.89 2.89
C ARG A 179 -20.54 0.80 2.73
N TYR A 180 -19.86 1.90 2.52
CA TYR A 180 -18.42 1.91 2.33
C TYR A 180 -17.67 1.32 3.53
N ILE A 181 -16.66 0.49 3.26
CA ILE A 181 -15.83 -0.15 4.27
C ILE A 181 -14.38 0.29 4.14
N LYS A 182 -13.78 0.09 2.97
CA LYS A 182 -12.37 0.40 2.70
C LYS A 182 -12.10 0.44 1.19
N SER A 183 -10.90 0.92 0.84
CA SER A 183 -10.40 0.85 -0.54
C SER A 183 -9.01 0.25 -0.58
N LYS A 184 -8.66 -0.34 -1.72
CA LYS A 184 -7.38 -1.00 -1.97
C LYS A 184 -6.81 -0.56 -3.31
N ARG A 185 -5.50 -0.27 -3.33
CA ARG A 185 -4.71 -0.12 -4.55
C ARG A 185 -4.00 -1.42 -4.84
N MET A 186 -4.22 -1.95 -6.02
CA MET A 186 -3.54 -3.17 -6.47
C MET A 186 -2.10 -2.84 -6.85
N ASP A 187 -1.21 -3.81 -6.66
CA ASP A 187 0.14 -3.72 -7.22
C ASP A 187 0.07 -4.07 -8.72
N TYR A 188 0.21 -3.06 -9.57
CA TYR A 188 0.14 -3.22 -11.01
C TYR A 188 1.47 -3.68 -11.64
N ILE A 189 2.54 -3.80 -10.86
CA ILE A 189 3.89 -4.13 -11.34
C ILE A 189 4.28 -5.55 -10.96
N GLY A 190 3.89 -6.01 -9.78
CA GLY A 190 4.28 -7.29 -9.19
C GLY A 190 3.49 -8.53 -9.64
N TYR A 191 2.64 -8.42 -10.67
CA TYR A 191 1.87 -9.53 -11.24
C TYR A 191 2.23 -9.77 -12.69
#